data_aa43d22c59537f4150a27fbc7edad167
#
_entry.id   aa43d22c59537f4150a27fbc7edad167
#
_cell.length_a   1.000
_cell.length_b   1.000
_cell.length_c   1.000
_cell.angle_alpha   90.00
_cell.angle_beta   90.00
_cell.angle_gamma   90.00
#
_symmetry.space_group_name_H-M   'P 1'
#
loop_
_entity.id
_entity.type
_entity.pdbx_description
1 polymer ?
#
loop_
_entity_poly.entity_id
_entity_poly.type
_entity_poly.pdbx_seq_one_letter_code
_entity_poly.pdbx_strand_id
1 'polypeptide(L)'
;QHGDPLICKKIGVTLAGHPIPDDFCVEGCKKIYEWSEHITERDLVITIVGSGVSSLMTWPIEGVSLQEMRDLTHMLQIEKGAITEDLNCIRTHLDRMKGGKISRLFQKATLVHLITTDIAKTNTPVLRLDYETLMQNNRFLATLADGTTFADAMDVFRRYHIWERTPKAIQDYFLKADPSGETVKLKEYESQNARVFGLTPKYETLYPAVREKAIELG
;
A
#
# COMPACT_ATOMS: atom_id res chain seq x y z
N GLN A 1 4.70 -10.65 -12.58
CA GLN A 1 5.84 -11.19 -13.27
C GLN A 1 5.52 -12.11 -14.43
N HIS A 2 4.48 -12.85 -14.39
CA HIS A 2 4.14 -13.89 -15.38
C HIS A 2 2.63 -13.91 -15.49
N GLY A 3 2.09 -12.85 -16.10
CA GLY A 3 0.66 -12.83 -16.37
C GLY A 3 0.32 -13.79 -17.47
N ASP A 4 -0.62 -14.68 -17.24
CA ASP A 4 -1.30 -15.36 -18.33
C ASP A 4 -1.87 -14.31 -19.29
N PRO A 5 -1.87 -14.58 -20.60
CA PRO A 5 -2.42 -13.65 -21.55
C PRO A 5 -3.87 -13.33 -21.18
N LEU A 6 -4.15 -12.03 -21.00
CA LEU A 6 -5.47 -11.57 -20.61
C LEU A 6 -6.52 -11.97 -21.63
N ILE A 7 -7.48 -12.72 -21.17
CA ILE A 7 -8.63 -13.14 -21.97
C ILE A 7 -9.62 -11.99 -22.16
N CYS A 8 -9.56 -10.96 -21.31
CA CYS A 8 -10.50 -9.83 -21.34
C CYS A 8 -9.94 -8.61 -22.07
N LYS A 9 -10.53 -8.23 -23.20
CA LYS A 9 -10.12 -7.06 -24.01
C LYS A 9 -10.31 -5.70 -23.31
N LYS A 10 -11.08 -5.64 -22.22
CA LYS A 10 -11.39 -4.42 -21.48
C LYS A 10 -10.46 -4.16 -20.30
N ILE A 11 -9.54 -5.07 -20.01
CA ILE A 11 -8.61 -4.95 -18.89
C ILE A 11 -7.23 -4.63 -19.42
N GLY A 12 -6.69 -3.47 -19.07
CA GLY A 12 -5.29 -3.14 -19.27
C GLY A 12 -4.43 -3.78 -18.20
N VAL A 13 -3.28 -4.34 -18.57
CA VAL A 13 -2.31 -4.93 -17.64
C VAL A 13 -0.97 -4.25 -17.77
N THR A 14 -0.37 -3.95 -16.63
CA THR A 14 1.04 -3.57 -16.54
C THR A 14 1.76 -4.63 -15.72
N LEU A 15 2.70 -5.33 -16.34
CA LEU A 15 3.56 -6.30 -15.65
C LEU A 15 4.73 -5.57 -15.02
N ALA A 16 4.93 -5.72 -13.73
CA ALA A 16 5.90 -4.95 -12.98
C ALA A 16 6.69 -5.82 -11.99
N GLY A 17 7.82 -5.29 -11.51
CA GLY A 17 8.77 -5.99 -10.65
C GLY A 17 8.25 -6.21 -9.22
N HIS A 18 8.45 -7.42 -8.71
CA HIS A 18 8.19 -7.81 -7.33
C HIS A 18 9.21 -8.86 -6.87
N PRO A 19 9.82 -8.74 -5.69
CA PRO A 19 9.59 -7.78 -4.61
C PRO A 19 10.29 -6.41 -4.80
N ILE A 20 11.17 -6.28 -5.79
CA ILE A 20 11.90 -5.04 -6.07
C ILE A 20 11.13 -4.27 -7.14
N PRO A 21 10.67 -3.04 -6.86
CA PRO A 21 9.92 -2.23 -7.82
C PRO A 21 10.81 -1.83 -9.01
N ASP A 22 10.21 -1.73 -10.18
CA ASP A 22 10.85 -1.30 -11.43
C ASP A 22 10.10 -0.12 -12.08
N ASP A 23 10.55 0.32 -13.24
CA ASP A 23 9.94 1.43 -13.95
C ASP A 23 8.50 1.12 -14.40
N PHE A 24 8.16 -0.15 -14.61
CA PHE A 24 6.78 -0.56 -14.92
C PHE A 24 5.84 -0.37 -13.73
N CYS A 25 6.34 -0.43 -12.47
CA CYS A 25 5.56 -0.04 -11.30
C CYS A 25 5.13 1.44 -11.41
N VAL A 26 6.08 2.31 -11.76
CA VAL A 26 5.83 3.75 -11.94
C VAL A 26 4.85 4.00 -13.10
N GLU A 27 5.03 3.30 -14.22
CA GLU A 27 4.13 3.39 -15.37
C GLU A 27 2.70 2.99 -15.02
N GLY A 28 2.53 1.86 -14.29
CA GLY A 28 1.21 1.43 -13.82
C GLY A 28 0.55 2.45 -12.91
N CYS A 29 1.31 3.04 -11.99
CA CYS A 29 0.82 4.10 -11.11
C CYS A 29 0.41 5.36 -11.86
N LYS A 30 1.18 5.78 -12.88
CA LYS A 30 0.84 6.93 -13.73
C LYS A 30 -0.50 6.72 -14.46
N LYS A 31 -0.74 5.53 -15.01
CA LYS A 31 -2.02 5.20 -15.65
C LYS A 31 -3.19 5.33 -14.68
N ILE A 32 -3.03 4.87 -13.42
CA ILE A 32 -4.06 5.02 -12.38
C ILE A 32 -4.29 6.51 -12.07
N TYR A 33 -3.22 7.29 -11.99
CA TYR A 33 -3.30 8.73 -11.75
C TYR A 33 -4.05 9.44 -12.89
N GLU A 34 -3.72 9.14 -14.15
CA GLU A 34 -4.40 9.68 -15.34
C GLU A 34 -5.91 9.38 -15.29
N TRP A 35 -6.31 8.17 -14.87
CA TRP A 35 -7.73 7.85 -14.71
C TRP A 35 -8.41 8.72 -13.66
N SER A 36 -7.71 9.05 -12.57
CA SER A 36 -8.29 9.89 -11.51
C SER A 36 -8.65 11.30 -11.96
N GLU A 37 -7.99 11.82 -12.99
CA GLU A 37 -8.26 13.15 -13.56
C GLU A 37 -9.63 13.24 -14.26
N HIS A 38 -10.18 12.09 -14.68
CA HIS A 38 -11.46 12.00 -15.40
C HIS A 38 -12.63 11.58 -14.52
N ILE A 39 -12.38 11.25 -13.25
CA ILE A 39 -13.39 10.75 -12.32
C ILE A 39 -14.30 11.87 -11.82
N THR A 40 -15.58 11.56 -11.75
CA THR A 40 -16.67 12.44 -11.31
C THR A 40 -17.45 11.83 -10.14
N GLU A 41 -18.36 12.60 -9.56
CA GLU A 41 -19.28 12.13 -8.51
C GLU A 41 -20.24 11.01 -8.94
N ARG A 42 -20.39 10.80 -10.24
CA ARG A 42 -21.26 9.75 -10.81
C ARG A 42 -20.58 8.41 -10.98
N ASP A 43 -19.27 8.37 -10.73
CA ASP A 43 -18.47 7.19 -10.96
C ASP A 43 -18.40 6.29 -9.71
N LEU A 44 -18.30 5.00 -9.95
CA LEU A 44 -17.98 3.99 -8.96
C LEU A 44 -16.58 3.46 -9.25
N VAL A 45 -15.67 3.65 -8.31
CA VAL A 45 -14.32 3.09 -8.39
C VAL A 45 -14.21 1.87 -7.49
N ILE A 46 -13.96 0.72 -8.06
CA ILE A 46 -13.74 -0.53 -7.34
C ILE A 46 -12.24 -0.85 -7.39
N THR A 47 -11.60 -0.94 -6.24
CA THR A 47 -10.22 -1.42 -6.14
C THR A 47 -10.20 -2.84 -5.59
N ILE A 48 -9.35 -3.69 -6.15
CA ILE A 48 -9.08 -5.04 -5.64
C ILE A 48 -7.62 -5.07 -5.24
N VAL A 49 -7.37 -5.19 -3.93
CA VAL A 49 -6.04 -5.10 -3.35
C VAL A 49 -5.60 -6.45 -2.82
N GLY A 50 -4.51 -6.96 -3.37
CA GLY A 50 -3.91 -8.24 -3.01
C GLY A 50 -2.50 -8.11 -2.44
N SER A 51 -1.89 -9.26 -2.14
CA SER A 51 -0.50 -9.35 -1.71
C SER A 51 0.46 -8.80 -2.78
N GLY A 52 1.60 -8.24 -2.35
CA GLY A 52 2.60 -7.65 -3.25
C GLY A 52 2.33 -6.20 -3.64
N VAL A 53 1.16 -5.64 -3.33
CA VAL A 53 0.77 -4.27 -3.68
C VAL A 53 1.79 -3.22 -3.22
N SER A 54 2.39 -3.42 -2.06
CA SER A 54 3.38 -2.49 -1.49
C SER A 54 4.63 -2.29 -2.38
N SER A 55 4.99 -3.28 -3.20
CA SER A 55 6.07 -3.15 -4.19
C SER A 55 5.51 -2.71 -5.56
N LEU A 56 4.47 -3.38 -6.03
CA LEU A 56 3.89 -3.13 -7.36
C LEU A 56 3.32 -1.72 -7.52
N MET A 57 2.74 -1.16 -6.46
CA MET A 57 2.22 0.22 -6.42
C MET A 57 3.31 1.17 -5.91
N THR A 58 4.38 1.35 -6.67
CA THR A 58 5.47 2.25 -6.32
C THR A 58 5.62 3.36 -7.34
N TRP A 59 5.45 4.59 -6.88
CA TRP A 59 5.75 5.81 -7.61
C TRP A 59 6.34 6.85 -6.66
N PRO A 60 7.67 7.05 -6.68
CA PRO A 60 8.32 7.98 -5.78
C PRO A 60 7.77 9.40 -5.90
N ILE A 61 7.83 10.14 -4.80
CA ILE A 61 7.55 11.58 -4.80
C ILE A 61 8.52 12.34 -5.70
N GLU A 62 8.16 13.57 -6.03
CA GLU A 62 9.04 14.45 -6.82
C GLU A 62 10.37 14.70 -6.12
N GLY A 63 11.44 14.68 -6.89
CA GLY A 63 12.81 14.85 -6.40
C GLY A 63 13.45 13.59 -5.82
N VAL A 64 12.71 12.50 -5.66
CA VAL A 64 13.24 11.18 -5.22
C VAL A 64 13.17 10.20 -6.38
N SER A 65 14.30 9.61 -6.73
CA SER A 65 14.37 8.61 -7.78
C SER A 65 13.92 7.23 -7.30
N LEU A 66 13.51 6.37 -8.26
CA LEU A 66 13.19 4.98 -7.96
C LEU A 66 14.41 4.23 -7.41
N GLN A 67 15.62 4.57 -7.86
CA GLN A 67 16.84 3.94 -7.36
C GLN A 67 17.10 4.31 -5.89
N GLU A 68 16.92 5.56 -5.50
CA GLU A 68 17.02 5.98 -4.09
C GLU A 68 16.02 5.26 -3.20
N MET A 69 14.79 5.03 -3.68
CA MET A 69 13.78 4.23 -2.99
C MET A 69 14.21 2.77 -2.82
N ARG A 70 14.83 2.19 -3.85
CA ARG A 70 15.38 0.82 -3.80
C ARG A 70 16.52 0.72 -2.81
N ASP A 71 17.47 1.65 -2.85
CA ASP A 71 18.65 1.66 -1.97
C ASP A 71 18.23 1.82 -0.51
N LEU A 72 17.29 2.71 -0.22
CA LEU A 72 16.73 2.87 1.11
C LEU A 72 15.98 1.61 1.58
N THR A 73 15.18 1.01 0.72
CA THR A 73 14.47 -0.23 1.02
C THR A 73 15.44 -1.37 1.31
N HIS A 74 16.50 -1.52 0.50
CA HIS A 74 17.54 -2.52 0.72
C HIS A 74 18.27 -2.28 2.05
N MET A 75 18.64 -1.05 2.33
CA MET A 75 19.30 -0.67 3.58
C MET A 75 18.44 -1.03 4.79
N LEU A 76 17.16 -0.66 4.79
CA LEU A 76 16.25 -0.95 5.89
C LEU A 76 15.98 -2.45 6.03
N GLN A 77 15.54 -3.08 4.95
CA GLN A 77 15.03 -4.45 5.01
C GLN A 77 16.13 -5.49 5.10
N ILE A 78 17.20 -5.35 4.29
CA ILE A 78 18.23 -6.36 4.16
C ILE A 78 19.38 -6.12 5.14
N GLU A 79 19.93 -4.90 5.19
CA GLU A 79 21.09 -4.63 6.05
C GLU A 79 20.69 -4.47 7.52
N LYS A 80 19.53 -3.89 7.81
CA LYS A 80 19.10 -3.58 9.18
C LYS A 80 18.01 -4.51 9.72
N GLY A 81 17.43 -5.37 8.89
CA GLY A 81 16.37 -6.28 9.31
C GLY A 81 15.11 -5.58 9.81
N ALA A 82 14.80 -4.42 9.23
CA ALA A 82 13.63 -3.65 9.64
C ALA A 82 12.35 -4.46 9.44
N ILE A 83 11.45 -4.38 10.42
CA ILE A 83 10.12 -4.99 10.31
C ILE A 83 9.28 -4.27 9.24
N THR A 84 8.31 -4.96 8.71
CA THR A 84 7.47 -4.46 7.59
C THR A 84 6.76 -3.15 7.95
N GLU A 85 6.32 -3.02 9.19
CA GLU A 85 5.64 -1.82 9.70
C GLU A 85 6.55 -0.58 9.64
N ASP A 86 7.80 -0.71 10.06
CA ASP A 86 8.78 0.37 10.04
C ASP A 86 9.18 0.73 8.61
N LEU A 87 9.42 -0.29 7.77
CA LEU A 87 9.70 -0.09 6.36
C LEU A 87 8.57 0.68 5.66
N ASN A 88 7.32 0.29 5.90
CA ASN A 88 6.18 0.94 5.29
C ASN A 88 5.93 2.34 5.87
N CYS A 89 6.23 2.60 7.14
CA CYS A 89 6.16 3.93 7.72
C CYS A 89 6.96 4.96 6.90
N ILE A 90 8.18 4.61 6.48
CA ILE A 90 9.00 5.49 5.63
C ILE A 90 8.48 5.51 4.19
N ARG A 91 8.21 4.33 3.59
CA ARG A 91 7.85 4.21 2.19
C ARG A 91 6.54 4.89 1.83
N THR A 92 5.54 4.90 2.72
CA THR A 92 4.25 5.57 2.47
C THR A 92 4.41 7.08 2.33
N HIS A 93 5.33 7.70 3.06
CA HIS A 93 5.62 9.13 2.93
C HIS A 93 6.40 9.48 1.65
N LEU A 94 7.24 8.56 1.17
CA LEU A 94 8.05 8.76 -0.04
C LEU A 94 7.34 8.37 -1.35
N ASP A 95 6.07 8.01 -1.29
CA ASP A 95 5.34 7.47 -2.45
C ASP A 95 4.07 8.28 -2.73
N ARG A 96 3.75 8.45 -4.03
CA ARG A 96 2.56 9.19 -4.48
C ARG A 96 1.27 8.39 -4.37
N MET A 97 1.36 7.07 -4.22
CA MET A 97 0.21 6.17 -4.28
C MET A 97 -0.13 5.52 -2.93
N LYS A 98 0.85 5.43 -2.02
CA LYS A 98 0.70 4.74 -0.73
C LYS A 98 0.10 5.63 0.36
N GLY A 99 -0.22 5.01 1.51
CA GLY A 99 -0.72 5.74 2.67
C GLY A 99 -2.07 6.42 2.43
N GLY A 100 -3.01 5.72 1.77
CA GLY A 100 -4.35 6.21 1.47
C GLY A 100 -4.43 7.20 0.28
N LYS A 101 -3.30 7.55 -0.33
CA LYS A 101 -3.27 8.56 -1.41
C LYS A 101 -4.07 8.13 -2.64
N ILE A 102 -4.21 6.82 -2.91
CA ILE A 102 -5.13 6.33 -3.96
C ILE A 102 -6.58 6.75 -3.64
N SER A 103 -7.04 6.55 -2.42
CA SER A 103 -8.40 6.98 -2.04
C SER A 103 -8.57 8.49 -2.17
N ARG A 104 -7.56 9.27 -1.82
CA ARG A 104 -7.55 10.73 -2.02
C ARG A 104 -7.67 11.10 -3.50
N LEU A 105 -6.98 10.41 -4.39
CA LEU A 105 -7.06 10.65 -5.85
C LEU A 105 -8.49 10.46 -6.38
N PHE A 106 -9.19 9.46 -5.88
CA PHE A 106 -10.53 9.09 -6.33
C PHE A 106 -11.67 9.58 -5.42
N GLN A 107 -11.40 10.46 -4.47
CA GLN A 107 -12.36 10.89 -3.42
C GLN A 107 -13.66 11.52 -3.94
N LYS A 108 -13.72 11.98 -5.20
CA LYS A 108 -14.93 12.49 -5.83
C LYS A 108 -15.94 11.37 -6.10
N ALA A 109 -15.48 10.16 -6.37
CA ALA A 109 -16.33 9.01 -6.70
C ALA A 109 -16.84 8.28 -5.45
N THR A 110 -17.78 7.35 -5.68
CA THR A 110 -18.05 6.30 -4.69
C THR A 110 -16.94 5.24 -4.77
N LEU A 111 -16.31 4.93 -3.63
CA LEU A 111 -15.18 4.01 -3.55
C LEU A 111 -15.59 2.68 -2.91
N VAL A 112 -15.20 1.58 -3.52
CA VAL A 112 -15.32 0.23 -2.95
C VAL A 112 -13.95 -0.43 -2.97
N HIS A 113 -13.40 -0.70 -1.79
CA HIS A 113 -12.11 -1.35 -1.63
C HIS A 113 -12.31 -2.82 -1.25
N LEU A 114 -11.97 -3.74 -2.15
CA LEU A 114 -11.99 -5.17 -1.92
C LEU A 114 -10.57 -5.63 -1.56
N ILE A 115 -10.38 -6.11 -0.33
CA ILE A 115 -9.07 -6.52 0.17
C ILE A 115 -8.99 -8.04 0.22
N THR A 116 -8.08 -8.61 -0.57
CA THR A 116 -7.90 -10.05 -0.73
C THR A 116 -6.70 -10.60 0.04
N THR A 117 -6.03 -9.76 0.84
CA THR A 117 -4.92 -10.20 1.67
C THR A 117 -5.42 -10.78 2.99
N ASP A 118 -4.57 -11.58 3.62
CA ASP A 118 -4.79 -12.03 4.98
C ASP A 118 -4.66 -10.86 5.97
N ILE A 119 -5.79 -10.30 6.33
CA ILE A 119 -5.88 -9.18 7.27
C ILE A 119 -5.99 -9.65 8.72
N ALA A 120 -6.13 -10.94 8.94
CA ALA A 120 -6.48 -11.48 10.24
C ALA A 120 -5.25 -11.81 11.09
N LYS A 121 -4.73 -10.83 11.78
CA LYS A 121 -4.03 -11.07 13.05
C LYS A 121 -5.03 -11.24 14.23
N THR A 122 -6.31 -11.12 13.98
CA THR A 122 -7.37 -11.21 14.99
C THR A 122 -8.39 -12.27 14.63
N ASN A 123 -8.97 -12.93 15.64
CA ASN A 123 -10.05 -13.92 15.50
C ASN A 123 -11.40 -13.26 15.12
N THR A 124 -11.41 -12.04 14.65
CA THR A 124 -12.63 -11.30 14.34
C THR A 124 -13.02 -11.54 12.88
N PRO A 125 -14.29 -11.85 12.59
CA PRO A 125 -14.77 -11.98 11.22
C PRO A 125 -14.47 -10.73 10.40
N VAL A 126 -13.85 -10.90 9.23
CA VAL A 126 -13.33 -9.85 8.34
C VAL A 126 -14.37 -8.80 7.95
N LEU A 127 -15.65 -9.17 7.92
CA LEU A 127 -16.75 -8.26 7.61
C LEU A 127 -17.03 -7.19 8.69
N ARG A 128 -16.34 -7.24 9.83
CA ARG A 128 -16.50 -6.31 10.95
C ARG A 128 -15.20 -5.72 11.46
N LEU A 129 -14.12 -5.81 10.69
CA LEU A 129 -12.90 -5.13 11.06
C LEU A 129 -13.15 -3.64 11.05
N ASP A 130 -12.95 -3.00 12.20
CA ASP A 130 -12.89 -1.56 12.24
C ASP A 130 -11.65 -1.05 11.48
N TYR A 131 -11.74 0.15 10.97
CA TYR A 131 -10.68 0.76 10.17
C TYR A 131 -9.37 0.90 10.95
N GLU A 132 -9.45 1.14 12.25
CA GLU A 132 -8.28 1.35 13.10
C GLU A 132 -7.45 0.06 13.17
N THR A 133 -8.08 -1.07 13.40
CA THR A 133 -7.43 -2.39 13.39
C THR A 133 -6.84 -2.72 12.02
N LEU A 134 -7.57 -2.42 10.94
CA LEU A 134 -7.08 -2.62 9.57
C LEU A 134 -5.83 -1.77 9.30
N MET A 135 -5.84 -0.51 9.67
CA MET A 135 -4.72 0.42 9.44
C MET A 135 -3.49 0.04 10.25
N GLN A 136 -3.66 -0.31 11.52
CA GLN A 136 -2.54 -0.69 12.40
C GLN A 136 -1.80 -1.92 11.89
N ASN A 137 -2.52 -2.90 11.35
CA ASN A 137 -1.97 -4.18 10.95
C ASN A 137 -1.59 -4.26 9.47
N ASN A 138 -2.01 -3.31 8.65
CA ASN A 138 -1.89 -3.41 7.19
C ASN A 138 -1.42 -2.11 6.52
N ARG A 139 -0.41 -1.47 7.06
CA ARG A 139 0.19 -0.22 6.53
C ARG A 139 0.68 -0.32 5.08
N PHE A 140 0.73 -1.52 4.53
CA PHE A 140 1.08 -1.74 3.12
C PHE A 140 -0.08 -1.52 2.15
N LEU A 141 -1.32 -1.39 2.66
CA LEU A 141 -2.50 -1.22 1.81
C LEU A 141 -2.62 0.24 1.36
N ALA A 142 -2.34 0.47 0.08
CA ALA A 142 -2.29 1.81 -0.51
C ALA A 142 -3.63 2.56 -0.51
N THR A 143 -4.74 1.83 -0.35
CA THR A 143 -6.12 2.36 -0.39
C THR A 143 -6.68 2.73 0.98
N LEU A 144 -6.01 2.39 2.07
CA LEU A 144 -6.45 2.70 3.43
C LEU A 144 -5.68 3.88 4.01
N ALA A 145 -6.30 4.57 4.96
CA ALA A 145 -5.65 5.61 5.73
C ALA A 145 -4.39 5.07 6.45
N ASP A 146 -3.44 5.95 6.67
CA ASP A 146 -2.20 5.67 7.38
C ASP A 146 -2.08 6.58 8.62
N GLY A 147 -1.98 5.96 9.79
CA GLY A 147 -1.85 6.67 11.05
C GLY A 147 -0.45 7.24 11.33
N THR A 148 0.57 6.88 10.52
CA THR A 148 1.94 7.35 10.74
C THR A 148 2.15 8.77 10.21
N THR A 149 3.12 9.47 10.80
CA THR A 149 3.47 10.84 10.48
C THR A 149 4.93 10.96 10.01
N PHE A 150 5.31 12.13 9.50
CA PHE A 150 6.72 12.44 9.25
C PHE A 150 7.61 12.25 10.49
N ALA A 151 7.08 12.55 11.69
CA ALA A 151 7.81 12.36 12.93
C ALA A 151 8.06 10.87 13.22
N ASP A 152 7.05 10.01 13.00
CA ASP A 152 7.20 8.56 13.14
C ASP A 152 8.23 8.00 12.15
N ALA A 153 8.22 8.47 10.91
CA ALA A 153 9.23 8.09 9.92
C ALA A 153 10.65 8.53 10.34
N MET A 154 10.80 9.74 10.89
CA MET A 154 12.08 10.20 11.43
C MET A 154 12.55 9.35 12.61
N ASP A 155 11.65 8.87 13.46
CA ASP A 155 11.99 7.94 14.54
C ASP A 155 12.45 6.58 14.03
N VAL A 156 11.90 6.10 12.91
CA VAL A 156 12.41 4.91 12.23
C VAL A 156 13.85 5.13 11.74
N PHE A 157 14.15 6.24 11.07
CA PHE A 157 15.53 6.55 10.64
C PHE A 157 16.52 6.55 11.80
N ARG A 158 16.12 7.12 12.96
CA ARG A 158 16.94 7.15 14.18
C ARG A 158 17.14 5.75 14.77
N ARG A 159 16.07 4.98 14.88
CA ARG A 159 16.07 3.63 15.45
C ARG A 159 17.02 2.69 14.71
N TYR A 160 17.04 2.76 13.38
CA TYR A 160 17.90 1.91 12.55
C TYR A 160 19.28 2.53 12.27
N HIS A 161 19.56 3.73 12.75
CA HIS A 161 20.84 4.44 12.55
C HIS A 161 21.22 4.53 11.06
N ILE A 162 20.29 4.95 10.21
CA ILE A 162 20.51 5.03 8.77
C ILE A 162 20.45 6.45 8.20
N TRP A 163 20.13 7.44 9.03
CA TRP A 163 19.90 8.82 8.56
C TRP A 163 21.08 9.35 7.74
N GLU A 164 22.30 9.22 8.25
CA GLU A 164 23.50 9.74 7.58
C GLU A 164 23.85 9.05 6.25
N ARG A 165 23.31 7.85 6.06
CA ARG A 165 23.46 7.07 4.82
C ARG A 165 22.29 7.24 3.85
N THR A 166 21.21 7.89 4.29
CA THR A 166 20.03 8.11 3.48
C THR A 166 20.33 9.13 2.36
N PRO A 167 19.88 8.91 1.13
CA PRO A 167 20.04 9.85 0.03
C PRO A 167 19.59 11.26 0.38
N LYS A 168 20.35 12.26 -0.08
CA LYS A 168 20.13 13.67 0.30
C LYS A 168 18.72 14.16 -0.06
N ALA A 169 18.19 13.76 -1.21
CA ALA A 169 16.84 14.14 -1.62
C ALA A 169 15.78 13.66 -0.63
N ILE A 170 15.94 12.46 -0.10
CA ILE A 170 15.05 11.89 0.94
C ILE A 170 15.22 12.64 2.26
N GLN A 171 16.46 12.93 2.67
CA GLN A 171 16.70 13.72 3.88
C GLN A 171 16.02 15.10 3.79
N ASP A 172 16.20 15.81 2.68
CA ASP A 172 15.63 17.14 2.47
C ASP A 172 14.10 17.12 2.51
N TYR A 173 13.49 16.08 1.94
CA TYR A 173 12.05 15.89 1.97
C TYR A 173 11.52 15.72 3.41
N PHE A 174 12.15 14.85 4.20
CA PHE A 174 11.74 14.63 5.58
C PHE A 174 12.04 15.83 6.50
N LEU A 175 13.13 16.55 6.26
CA LEU A 175 13.44 17.77 7.00
C LEU A 175 12.45 18.90 6.69
N LYS A 176 12.02 19.02 5.45
CA LYS A 176 10.98 19.97 5.05
C LYS A 176 9.64 19.64 5.70
N ALA A 177 9.29 18.37 5.80
CA ALA A 177 8.05 17.85 6.37
C ALA A 177 6.81 18.64 5.94
N ASP A 178 6.68 18.87 4.62
CA ASP A 178 5.59 19.65 4.04
C ASP A 178 4.25 18.96 4.32
N PRO A 179 3.28 19.61 4.98
CA PRO A 179 1.99 19.00 5.30
C PRO A 179 1.24 18.46 4.08
N SER A 180 1.46 19.03 2.90
CA SER A 180 0.84 18.54 1.66
C SER A 180 1.33 17.15 1.23
N GLY A 181 2.51 16.75 1.69
CA GLY A 181 3.09 15.42 1.45
C GLY A 181 2.62 14.35 2.44
N GLU A 182 1.87 14.73 3.47
CA GLU A 182 1.42 13.82 4.51
C GLU A 182 0.47 12.75 3.96
N THR A 183 0.50 11.56 4.57
CA THR A 183 -0.40 10.46 4.25
C THR A 183 -1.84 10.79 4.64
N VAL A 184 -2.80 10.05 4.10
CA VAL A 184 -4.23 10.25 4.40
C VAL A 184 -4.52 9.75 5.81
N LYS A 185 -4.99 10.65 6.67
CA LYS A 185 -5.36 10.33 8.05
C LYS A 185 -6.80 9.81 8.15
N LEU A 186 -7.10 9.10 9.22
CA LEU A 186 -8.43 8.49 9.43
C LEU A 186 -9.57 9.51 9.23
N LYS A 187 -9.47 10.69 9.83
CA LYS A 187 -10.50 11.73 9.73
C LYS A 187 -10.74 12.18 8.27
N GLU A 188 -9.69 12.31 7.48
CA GLU A 188 -9.81 12.61 6.06
C GLU A 188 -10.46 11.43 5.30
N TYR A 189 -10.01 10.22 5.61
CA TYR A 189 -10.53 9.00 5.00
C TYR A 189 -12.02 8.78 5.27
N GLU A 190 -12.47 8.99 6.50
CA GLU A 190 -13.87 8.88 6.90
C GLU A 190 -14.79 9.91 6.23
N SER A 191 -14.23 11.02 5.77
CA SER A 191 -14.99 12.02 5.01
C SER A 191 -15.26 11.60 3.56
N GLN A 192 -14.60 10.56 3.08
CA GLN A 192 -14.77 10.02 1.73
C GLN A 192 -15.96 9.05 1.67
N ASN A 193 -16.61 8.98 0.49
CA ASN A 193 -17.65 7.97 0.27
C ASN A 193 -17.02 6.61 -0.07
N ALA A 194 -16.36 6.02 0.92
CA ALA A 194 -15.62 4.75 0.76
C ALA A 194 -16.24 3.61 1.57
N ARG A 195 -16.17 2.40 1.01
CA ARG A 195 -16.56 1.15 1.68
C ARG A 195 -15.41 0.15 1.52
N VAL A 196 -15.11 -0.60 2.56
CA VAL A 196 -14.04 -1.60 2.57
C VAL A 196 -14.61 -2.97 2.89
N PHE A 197 -14.23 -3.95 2.10
CA PHE A 197 -14.62 -5.34 2.29
C PHE A 197 -13.38 -6.24 2.25
N GLY A 198 -13.23 -7.08 3.26
CA GLY A 198 -12.24 -8.16 3.25
C GLY A 198 -12.83 -9.41 2.59
N LEU A 199 -12.10 -10.01 1.65
CA LEU A 199 -12.56 -11.15 0.85
C LEU A 199 -11.94 -12.50 1.21
N THR A 200 -11.00 -12.54 2.15
CA THR A 200 -10.32 -13.78 2.55
C THR A 200 -10.47 -14.08 4.03
N PRO A 201 -11.62 -14.60 4.46
CA PRO A 201 -11.78 -15.08 5.82
C PRO A 201 -10.97 -16.38 6.02
N LYS A 202 -9.75 -16.24 6.51
CA LYS A 202 -8.78 -17.30 6.77
C LYS A 202 -9.36 -18.46 7.57
N TYR A 203 -10.08 -18.11 8.62
CA TYR A 203 -10.64 -19.07 9.58
C TYR A 203 -11.90 -19.78 9.07
N GLU A 204 -12.63 -19.15 8.15
CA GLU A 204 -13.89 -19.70 7.63
C GLU A 204 -13.72 -20.49 6.35
N THR A 205 -12.62 -20.28 5.62
CA THR A 205 -12.41 -20.93 4.32
C THR A 205 -11.09 -21.68 4.24
N LEU A 206 -9.96 -20.97 4.39
CA LEU A 206 -8.64 -21.56 4.13
C LEU A 206 -8.27 -22.63 5.17
N TYR A 207 -8.41 -22.32 6.46
CA TYR A 207 -8.02 -23.27 7.50
C TYR A 207 -8.89 -24.54 7.54
N PRO A 208 -10.22 -24.49 7.44
CA PRO A 208 -11.01 -25.68 7.28
C PRO A 208 -10.61 -26.52 6.07
N ALA A 209 -10.44 -25.90 4.91
CA ALA A 209 -10.05 -26.61 3.68
C ALA A 209 -8.66 -27.28 3.80
N VAL A 210 -7.68 -26.57 4.36
CA VAL A 210 -6.34 -27.15 4.63
C VAL A 210 -6.40 -28.30 5.60
N ARG A 211 -7.18 -28.16 6.69
CA ARG A 211 -7.37 -29.22 7.69
C ARG A 211 -8.02 -30.46 7.07
N GLU A 212 -9.10 -30.29 6.32
CA GLU A 212 -9.79 -31.37 5.62
C GLU A 212 -8.83 -32.10 4.67
N LYS A 213 -8.08 -31.33 3.90
CA LYS A 213 -7.09 -31.92 2.95
C LYS A 213 -5.96 -32.65 3.66
N ALA A 214 -5.47 -32.13 4.78
CA ALA A 214 -4.45 -32.80 5.59
C ALA A 214 -4.96 -34.13 6.17
N ILE A 215 -6.21 -34.16 6.65
CA ILE A 215 -6.84 -35.40 7.15
C ILE A 215 -7.01 -36.44 6.03
N GLU A 216 -7.43 -35.99 4.82
CA GLU A 216 -7.57 -36.88 3.65
C GLU A 216 -6.23 -37.52 3.24
N LEU A 217 -5.15 -36.79 3.40
CA LEU A 217 -3.80 -37.23 2.98
C LEU A 217 -3.08 -38.09 4.06
N GLY A 218 -3.61 -38.17 5.30
CA GLY A 218 -2.96 -38.82 6.43
C GLY A 218 -1.95 -37.94 7.13
#